data_32520cd6f718f398e4b8d6e973758e7c
#
_entry.id   32520cd6f718f398e4b8d6e973758e7c
#
_cell.length_a   1.000
_cell.length_b   1.000
_cell.length_c   1.000
_cell.angle_alpha   90.00
_cell.angle_beta   90.00
_cell.angle_gamma   90.00
#
_symmetry.space_group_name_H-M   'P 1'
#
loop_
_entity.id
_entity.type
_entity.pdbx_description
1 polymer ?
#
loop_
_entity_poly.entity_id
_entity_poly.type
_entity_poly.pdbx_seq_one_letter_code
_entity_poly.pdbx_strand_id
1 'polypeptide(L)'
;MKTAYDEVTAFITKDGSIIRELLHPSVHGPGAMSFAEATVDPGNTTLSHLHALSEEIYHISEGSGTMRLGQAEFDIVTGDTIVIPPGTKHNVTNTGLSALKILCVCHPAYSDADTALM
;
A
#
# COMPACT_ATOMS: atom_id res chain seq x y z
N MET A 1 -6.79 -20.33 -8.32
CA MET A 1 -7.55 -19.80 -7.16
C MET A 1 -7.97 -18.38 -7.47
N LYS A 2 -9.13 -17.97 -7.00
CA LYS A 2 -9.69 -16.65 -7.25
C LYS A 2 -10.22 -16.08 -5.93
N THR A 3 -9.95 -14.81 -5.66
CA THR A 3 -10.64 -14.04 -4.62
C THR A 3 -11.63 -13.07 -5.28
N ALA A 4 -12.62 -12.60 -4.52
CA ALA A 4 -13.57 -11.61 -5.01
C ALA A 4 -13.51 -10.37 -4.12
N TYR A 5 -13.44 -9.19 -4.72
CA TYR A 5 -13.29 -7.92 -4.02
C TYR A 5 -14.31 -7.73 -2.90
N ASP A 6 -15.59 -8.01 -3.20
CA ASP A 6 -16.68 -7.79 -2.24
C ASP A 6 -16.70 -8.81 -1.09
N GLU A 7 -15.96 -9.89 -1.22
CA GLU A 7 -15.85 -10.92 -0.19
C GLU A 7 -14.67 -10.70 0.75
N VAL A 8 -13.82 -9.72 0.46
CA VAL A 8 -12.65 -9.38 1.27
C VAL A 8 -13.00 -8.20 2.18
N THR A 9 -12.96 -8.43 3.48
CA THR A 9 -13.24 -7.39 4.47
C THR A 9 -12.05 -6.46 4.62
N ALA A 10 -12.31 -5.14 4.50
CA ALA A 10 -11.29 -4.13 4.72
C ALA A 10 -10.98 -3.97 6.21
N PHE A 11 -9.74 -3.60 6.51
CA PHE A 11 -9.27 -3.32 7.87
C PHE A 11 -8.24 -2.19 7.86
N ILE A 12 -7.96 -1.62 9.03
CA ILE A 12 -6.97 -0.54 9.15
C ILE A 12 -5.62 -1.16 9.52
N THR A 13 -4.61 -0.84 8.73
CA THR A 13 -3.26 -1.35 8.94
C THR A 13 -2.42 -0.44 9.84
N LYS A 14 -1.18 -0.89 10.09
CA LYS A 14 -0.21 -0.23 10.94
C LYS A 14 0.05 1.23 10.56
N ASP A 15 0.05 1.56 9.26
CA ASP A 15 0.28 2.92 8.76
C ASP A 15 -0.98 3.81 8.74
N GLY A 16 -2.13 3.26 9.14
CA GLY A 16 -3.40 3.98 9.20
C GLY A 16 -4.24 3.92 7.94
N SER A 17 -3.74 3.31 6.85
CA SER A 17 -4.54 3.13 5.64
C SER A 17 -5.59 2.03 5.80
N ILE A 18 -6.65 2.12 5.00
CA ILE A 18 -7.69 1.10 4.93
C ILE A 18 -7.28 0.09 3.88
N ILE A 19 -7.10 -1.17 4.28
CA ILE A 19 -6.57 -2.21 3.40
C ILE A 19 -7.62 -3.28 3.11
N ARG A 20 -7.73 -3.66 1.83
CA ARG A 20 -8.31 -4.93 1.40
C ARG A 20 -7.19 -5.84 0.94
N GLU A 21 -6.99 -6.92 1.67
CA GLU A 21 -5.98 -7.94 1.33
C GLU A 21 -6.58 -8.86 0.28
N LEU A 22 -6.37 -8.53 -1.01
CA LEU A 22 -7.00 -9.26 -2.12
C LEU A 22 -6.37 -10.63 -2.33
N LEU A 23 -5.08 -10.74 -2.04
CA LEU A 23 -4.35 -12.01 -2.07
C LEU A 23 -3.25 -11.98 -1.02
N HIS A 24 -3.22 -12.99 -0.15
CA HIS A 24 -2.14 -13.17 0.82
C HIS A 24 -1.92 -14.64 1.11
N PRO A 25 -0.66 -15.13 1.08
CA PRO A 25 -0.39 -16.56 1.26
C PRO A 25 -0.84 -17.12 2.61
N SER A 26 -0.86 -16.31 3.67
CA SER A 26 -1.31 -16.76 4.99
C SER A 26 -2.83 -16.93 5.09
N VAL A 27 -3.60 -16.39 4.15
CA VAL A 27 -5.07 -16.41 4.16
C VAL A 27 -5.61 -17.25 3.02
N HIS A 28 -5.02 -17.10 1.81
CA HIS A 28 -5.61 -17.63 0.58
C HIS A 28 -4.87 -18.84 0.00
N GLY A 29 -3.81 -19.31 0.63
CA GLY A 29 -3.06 -20.46 0.17
C GLY A 29 -1.64 -20.11 -0.27
N PRO A 30 -0.85 -21.10 -0.74
CA PRO A 30 0.58 -20.92 -0.93
C PRO A 30 0.90 -19.86 -1.99
N GLY A 31 1.98 -19.13 -1.75
CA GLY A 31 2.47 -18.11 -2.66
C GLY A 31 3.59 -17.31 -2.02
N ALA A 32 4.23 -16.48 -2.84
CA ALA A 32 5.38 -15.67 -2.41
C ALA A 32 5.04 -14.17 -2.30
N MET A 33 3.90 -13.75 -2.84
CA MET A 33 3.51 -12.33 -2.91
C MET A 33 2.16 -12.08 -2.26
N SER A 34 1.94 -10.82 -1.87
CA SER A 34 0.62 -10.33 -1.50
C SER A 34 0.18 -9.24 -2.47
N PHE A 35 -1.14 -9.07 -2.59
CA PHE A 35 -1.77 -8.06 -3.41
C PHE A 35 -2.93 -7.44 -2.63
N ALA A 36 -2.90 -6.12 -2.49
CA ALA A 36 -3.87 -5.40 -1.67
C ALA A 36 -4.30 -4.10 -2.32
N GLU A 37 -5.46 -3.58 -1.90
CA GLU A 37 -5.87 -2.22 -2.20
C GLU A 37 -5.81 -1.41 -0.91
N ALA A 38 -5.02 -0.33 -0.93
CA ALA A 38 -4.99 0.66 0.15
C ALA A 38 -5.90 1.83 -0.22
N THR A 39 -6.67 2.29 0.75
CA THR A 39 -7.49 3.50 0.62
C THR A 39 -7.05 4.52 1.65
N VAL A 40 -6.82 5.75 1.20
CA VAL A 40 -6.49 6.89 2.04
C VAL A 40 -7.56 7.95 1.83
N ASP A 41 -8.28 8.31 2.89
CA ASP A 41 -9.35 9.30 2.82
C ASP A 41 -8.79 10.71 2.55
N PRO A 42 -9.61 11.62 1.96
CA PRO A 42 -9.16 12.99 1.69
C PRO A 42 -8.60 13.68 2.93
N GLY A 43 -7.45 14.33 2.77
CA GLY A 43 -6.76 15.05 3.83
C GLY A 43 -5.93 14.19 4.77
N ASN A 44 -6.01 12.88 4.68
CA ASN A 44 -5.23 11.97 5.52
C ASN A 44 -3.85 11.70 4.94
N THR A 45 -2.92 11.42 5.86
CA THR A 45 -1.54 11.01 5.55
C THR A 45 -1.29 9.68 6.24
N THR A 46 -0.74 8.70 5.51
CA THR A 46 -0.31 7.45 6.13
C THR A 46 0.92 7.68 6.99
N LEU A 47 1.07 6.89 8.06
CA LEU A 47 2.26 6.96 8.90
C LEU A 47 3.48 6.52 8.11
N SER A 48 4.56 7.23 8.29
CA SER A 48 5.83 6.89 7.64
C SER A 48 6.32 5.54 8.13
N HIS A 49 6.69 4.66 7.20
CA HIS A 49 7.11 3.29 7.52
C HIS A 49 8.05 2.74 6.45
N LEU A 50 8.67 1.61 6.76
CA LEU A 50 9.47 0.85 5.81
C LEU A 50 9.22 -0.64 5.98
N HIS A 51 9.50 -1.39 4.93
CA HIS A 51 9.56 -2.86 4.95
C HIS A 51 11.02 -3.28 4.80
N ALA A 52 11.54 -4.04 5.76
CA ALA A 52 12.96 -4.37 5.77
C ALA A 52 13.34 -5.31 4.62
N LEU A 53 12.48 -6.29 4.30
CA LEU A 53 12.75 -7.33 3.31
C LEU A 53 11.92 -7.20 2.05
N SER A 54 10.65 -6.74 2.15
CA SER A 54 9.76 -6.69 1.01
C SER A 54 10.10 -5.55 0.05
N GLU A 55 10.15 -5.86 -1.23
CA GLU A 55 9.99 -4.89 -2.30
C GLU A 55 8.50 -4.66 -2.50
N GLU A 56 8.09 -3.43 -2.72
CA GLU A 56 6.69 -3.09 -2.91
C GLU A 56 6.50 -2.28 -4.17
N ILE A 57 5.39 -2.53 -4.87
CA ILE A 57 4.94 -1.71 -5.99
C ILE A 57 3.62 -1.07 -5.61
N TYR A 58 3.52 0.24 -5.80
CA TYR A 58 2.27 1.00 -5.75
C TYR A 58 1.81 1.31 -7.16
N HIS A 59 0.53 1.09 -7.41
CA HIS A 59 -0.13 1.58 -8.62
C HIS A 59 -1.35 2.39 -8.22
N ILE A 60 -1.38 3.66 -8.61
CA ILE A 60 -2.48 4.55 -8.25
C ILE A 60 -3.66 4.25 -9.18
N SER A 61 -4.71 3.65 -8.63
CA SER A 61 -5.89 3.28 -9.39
C SER A 61 -6.97 4.35 -9.38
N GLU A 62 -6.98 5.24 -8.36
CA GLU A 62 -7.96 6.30 -8.24
C GLU A 62 -7.41 7.44 -7.38
N GLY A 63 -7.72 8.68 -7.76
CA GLY A 63 -7.37 9.84 -6.96
C GLY A 63 -5.99 10.41 -7.23
N SER A 64 -5.56 11.31 -6.35
CA SER A 64 -4.28 12.01 -6.45
C SER A 64 -3.73 12.33 -5.07
N GLY A 65 -2.44 12.56 -4.98
CA GLY A 65 -1.80 12.89 -3.72
C GLY A 65 -0.34 13.26 -3.87
N THR A 66 0.36 13.24 -2.75
CA THR A 66 1.81 13.46 -2.67
C THR A 66 2.45 12.27 -1.97
N MET A 67 3.56 11.78 -2.49
CA MET A 67 4.31 10.67 -1.91
C MET A 67 5.69 11.12 -1.48
N ARG A 68 6.11 10.64 -0.31
CA ARG A 68 7.52 10.69 0.13
C ARG A 68 8.11 9.29 -0.02
N LEU A 69 9.26 9.22 -0.66
CA LEU A 69 9.99 7.98 -0.88
C LEU A 69 11.47 8.23 -0.62
N GLY A 70 11.97 7.78 0.54
CA GLY A 70 13.30 8.13 1.00
C GLY A 70 13.45 9.65 1.15
N GLN A 71 14.37 10.24 0.40
CA GLN A 71 14.59 11.69 0.39
C GLN A 71 13.79 12.42 -0.69
N ALA A 72 13.08 11.69 -1.55
CA ALA A 72 12.29 12.27 -2.63
C ALA A 72 10.87 12.57 -2.17
N GLU A 73 10.29 13.62 -2.76
CA GLU A 73 8.88 13.95 -2.60
C GLU A 73 8.33 14.32 -3.98
N PHE A 74 7.19 13.77 -4.36
CA PHE A 74 6.61 13.98 -5.67
C PHE A 74 5.10 13.79 -5.65
N ASP A 75 4.43 14.40 -6.62
CA ASP A 75 2.99 14.21 -6.81
C ASP A 75 2.71 12.85 -7.45
N ILE A 76 1.58 12.28 -7.08
CA ILE A 76 1.07 11.04 -7.65
C ILE A 76 -0.36 11.26 -8.15
N VAL A 77 -0.67 10.66 -9.29
CA VAL A 77 -2.00 10.70 -9.91
C VAL A 77 -2.38 9.32 -10.42
N THR A 78 -3.66 9.15 -10.72
CA THR A 78 -4.19 7.91 -11.31
C THR A 78 -3.35 7.46 -12.50
N GLY A 79 -2.93 6.20 -12.48
CA GLY A 79 -2.11 5.57 -13.51
C GLY A 79 -0.62 5.51 -13.18
N ASP A 80 -0.15 6.24 -12.17
CA ASP A 80 1.25 6.20 -11.77
C ASP A 80 1.62 4.89 -11.11
N THR A 81 2.84 4.44 -11.35
CA THR A 81 3.41 3.23 -10.73
C THR A 81 4.72 3.58 -10.05
N ILE A 82 4.86 3.21 -8.80
CA ILE A 82 6.04 3.53 -7.99
C ILE A 82 6.63 2.23 -7.45
N VAL A 83 7.95 2.07 -7.57
CA VAL A 83 8.69 0.97 -6.94
C VAL A 83 9.27 1.46 -5.64
N ILE A 84 9.03 0.69 -4.57
CA ILE A 84 9.54 0.96 -3.24
C ILE A 84 10.55 -0.13 -2.89
N PRO A 85 11.85 0.16 -2.95
CA PRO A 85 12.87 -0.83 -2.60
C PRO A 85 12.79 -1.22 -1.11
N PRO A 86 13.26 -2.42 -0.74
CA PRO A 86 13.37 -2.80 0.67
C PRO A 86 14.13 -1.75 1.48
N GLY A 87 13.68 -1.52 2.72
CA GLY A 87 14.33 -0.59 3.65
C GLY A 87 14.11 0.89 3.34
N THR A 88 13.23 1.22 2.41
CA THR A 88 12.97 2.61 2.01
C THR A 88 11.75 3.16 2.73
N LYS A 89 11.97 4.19 3.52
CA LYS A 89 10.93 4.91 4.26
C LYS A 89 9.99 5.61 3.29
N HIS A 90 8.69 5.48 3.51
CA HIS A 90 7.69 6.09 2.62
C HIS A 90 6.38 6.38 3.33
N ASN A 91 5.65 7.34 2.80
CA ASN A 91 4.27 7.63 3.14
C ASN A 91 3.57 8.36 2.00
N VAL A 92 2.24 8.43 2.05
CA VAL A 92 1.43 9.17 1.09
C VAL A 92 0.44 10.07 1.81
N THR A 93 0.13 11.20 1.18
CA THR A 93 -0.92 12.13 1.61
C THR A 93 -1.95 12.23 0.49
N ASN A 94 -3.23 12.09 0.84
CA ASN A 94 -4.31 12.36 -0.10
C ASN A 94 -4.57 13.86 -0.14
N THR A 95 -4.18 14.52 -1.22
CA THR A 95 -4.37 15.96 -1.44
C THR A 95 -5.59 16.26 -2.31
N GLY A 96 -6.31 15.24 -2.75
CA GLY A 96 -7.49 15.37 -3.57
C GLY A 96 -8.78 15.53 -2.76
N LEU A 97 -9.91 15.52 -3.47
CA LEU A 97 -11.24 15.67 -2.88
C LEU A 97 -11.99 14.33 -2.76
N SER A 98 -11.44 13.28 -3.31
CA SER A 98 -11.99 11.91 -3.26
C SER A 98 -10.97 10.94 -2.70
N ALA A 99 -11.39 9.70 -2.43
CA ALA A 99 -10.50 8.66 -1.93
C ALA A 99 -9.31 8.45 -2.86
N LEU A 100 -8.13 8.29 -2.28
CA LEU A 100 -6.93 7.86 -2.99
C LEU A 100 -6.85 6.34 -2.84
N LYS A 101 -6.86 5.62 -3.97
CA LYS A 101 -6.77 4.16 -3.98
C LYS A 101 -5.50 3.71 -4.66
N ILE A 102 -4.79 2.81 -3.97
CA ILE A 102 -3.48 2.33 -4.37
C ILE A 102 -3.51 0.82 -4.38
N LEU A 103 -3.16 0.22 -5.52
CA LEU A 103 -2.91 -1.21 -5.59
C LEU A 103 -1.47 -1.47 -5.13
N CYS A 104 -1.31 -2.41 -4.20
CA CYS A 104 -0.02 -2.70 -3.56
C CYS A 104 0.36 -4.15 -3.81
N VAL A 105 1.55 -4.37 -4.36
CA VAL A 105 2.14 -5.71 -4.52
C VAL A 105 3.37 -5.77 -3.64
N CYS A 106 3.47 -6.78 -2.77
CA CYS A 106 4.64 -7.02 -1.93
C CYS A 106 5.25 -8.38 -2.22
N HIS A 107 6.58 -8.42 -2.34
CA HIS A 107 7.36 -9.64 -2.44
C HIS A 107 8.65 -9.53 -1.61
N PRO A 108 8.87 -10.37 -0.59
CA PRO A 108 7.91 -11.32 0.02
C PRO A 108 6.59 -10.65 0.42
N ALA A 109 5.55 -11.46 0.61
CA ALA A 109 4.22 -10.97 0.99
C ALA A 109 4.30 -10.04 2.21
N TYR A 110 3.38 -9.05 2.27
CA TYR A 110 3.30 -8.12 3.38
C TYR A 110 3.29 -8.85 4.73
N SER A 111 4.02 -8.31 5.71
CA SER A 111 4.08 -8.81 7.08
C SER A 111 4.23 -7.64 8.04
N ASP A 112 3.45 -7.64 9.12
CA ASP A 112 3.60 -6.65 10.21
C ASP A 112 4.99 -6.75 10.83
N ALA A 113 5.53 -7.96 10.97
CA ALA A 113 6.86 -8.18 11.54
C ALA A 113 7.96 -7.54 10.69
N ASP A 114 7.77 -7.42 9.37
CA ASP A 114 8.71 -6.81 8.43
C ASP A 114 8.48 -5.30 8.28
N THR A 115 7.47 -4.75 8.96
CA THR A 115 7.06 -3.34 8.81
C THR A 115 7.41 -2.57 10.06
N ALA A 116 8.20 -1.52 9.91
CA ALA A 116 8.59 -0.62 10.99
C ALA A 116 8.06 0.78 10.74
N LEU A 117 7.37 1.34 11.74
CA LEU A 117 6.99 2.76 11.74
C LEU A 117 8.22 3.60 12.02
N MET A 118 8.36 4.72 11.30
CA MET A 118 9.55 5.57 11.35
C MET A 118 9.21 7.00 11.72
#